data_6ed04171ebf05c839f8877f9e785d0d2
#
_entry.id   6ed04171ebf05c839f8877f9e785d0d2
#
_cell.length_a   1.000
_cell.length_b   1.000
_cell.length_c   1.000
_cell.angle_alpha   90.00
_cell.angle_beta   90.00
_cell.angle_gamma   90.00
#
_symmetry.space_group_name_H-M   'P 1'
#
loop_
_entity.id
_entity.type
_entity.pdbx_description
1 polymer ?
#
loop_
_entity_poly.entity_id
_entity_poly.type
_entity_poly.pdbx_seq_one_letter_code
_entity_poly.pdbx_strand_id
1 'polypeptide(L)'
;MVTTNAPIITLRDVRFTYDGGATWALDGVSLDIRRGERICLTGPNGSGKSTLSRVIAGLVAPDEGYVVLSGNVVFDESGAHADEYRTARCGIGAVFQHPEDQIVTTVTEDDVAFGPENLAIEHDEIGLRISGSLDAVDMSDYRASDPTRMSGGQQQRIAIAGMLAMDSDVLVLDEPTAMLDPQGRADIMRVLDELQDRGTTIILVTHHADELEQDRKSVV
;
A
#
# COMPACT_ATOMS: atom_id res chain seq x y z
N MET A 1 5.46 -10.23 27.51
CA MET A 1 5.18 -9.77 26.14
C MET A 1 4.19 -10.75 25.53
N VAL A 2 2.92 -10.37 25.43
CA VAL A 2 1.90 -11.20 24.77
C VAL A 2 2.12 -10.99 23.28
N THR A 3 2.78 -11.93 22.62
CA THR A 3 2.76 -12.00 21.15
C THR A 3 1.34 -12.36 20.75
N THR A 4 0.51 -11.37 20.51
CA THR A 4 -0.81 -11.58 19.90
C THR A 4 -0.59 -12.10 18.49
N ASN A 5 -0.75 -13.41 18.31
CA ASN A 5 -0.68 -14.11 17.03
C ASN A 5 -1.94 -13.78 16.16
N ALA A 6 -2.65 -12.70 16.48
CA ALA A 6 -3.81 -12.25 15.74
C ALA A 6 -3.38 -11.62 14.41
N PRO A 7 -4.09 -11.90 13.30
CA PRO A 7 -3.86 -11.25 12.03
C PRO A 7 -4.02 -9.73 12.15
N ILE A 8 -3.19 -8.97 11.43
CA ILE A 8 -3.34 -7.51 11.29
C ILE A 8 -4.44 -7.17 10.27
N ILE A 9 -4.66 -8.07 9.31
CA ILE A 9 -5.73 -8.00 8.32
C ILE A 9 -6.47 -9.33 8.32
N THR A 10 -7.81 -9.28 8.36
CA THR A 10 -8.68 -10.45 8.24
C THR A 10 -9.80 -10.14 7.26
N LEU A 11 -9.96 -11.00 6.27
CA LEU A 11 -11.07 -11.01 5.33
C LEU A 11 -11.82 -12.33 5.49
N ARG A 12 -13.18 -12.30 5.48
CA ARG A 12 -14.03 -13.49 5.51
C ARG A 12 -15.16 -13.33 4.52
N ASP A 13 -15.23 -14.23 3.56
CA ASP A 13 -16.29 -14.32 2.53
C ASP A 13 -16.59 -12.97 1.86
N VAL A 14 -15.52 -12.19 1.62
CA VAL A 14 -15.62 -10.84 1.05
C VAL A 14 -16.03 -10.90 -0.40
N ARG A 15 -17.12 -10.18 -0.74
CA ARG A 15 -17.61 -9.96 -2.08
C ARG A 15 -17.64 -8.50 -2.43
N PHE A 16 -17.31 -8.19 -3.67
CA PHE A 16 -17.34 -6.82 -4.19
C PHE A 16 -17.73 -6.80 -5.67
N THR A 17 -18.59 -5.85 -6.03
CA THR A 17 -19.01 -5.61 -7.40
C THR A 17 -18.95 -4.14 -7.76
N TYR A 18 -18.65 -3.83 -9.05
CA TYR A 18 -18.69 -2.47 -9.59
C TYR A 18 -20.03 -2.16 -10.28
N ASP A 19 -20.87 -3.17 -10.54
CA ASP A 19 -22.06 -3.09 -11.39
C ASP A 19 -23.37 -3.53 -10.69
N GLY A 20 -23.36 -3.47 -9.34
CA GLY A 20 -24.54 -3.77 -8.53
C GLY A 20 -24.91 -5.27 -8.50
N GLY A 21 -23.92 -6.14 -8.65
CA GLY A 21 -24.11 -7.60 -8.51
C GLY A 21 -24.25 -8.36 -9.83
N ALA A 22 -24.11 -7.69 -10.97
CA ALA A 22 -24.12 -8.39 -12.26
C ALA A 22 -22.85 -9.22 -12.47
N THR A 23 -21.69 -8.71 -11.97
CA THR A 23 -20.40 -9.40 -12.01
C THR A 23 -19.65 -9.18 -10.69
N TRP A 24 -19.19 -10.25 -10.07
CA TRP A 24 -18.36 -10.16 -8.87
C TRP A 24 -16.89 -9.95 -9.23
N ALA A 25 -16.31 -8.82 -8.80
CA ALA A 25 -14.87 -8.58 -8.90
C ALA A 25 -14.11 -9.32 -7.79
N LEU A 26 -14.73 -9.50 -6.63
CA LEU A 26 -14.33 -10.43 -5.56
C LEU A 26 -15.52 -11.33 -5.24
N ASP A 27 -15.33 -12.64 -5.18
CA ASP A 27 -16.40 -13.61 -4.93
C ASP A 27 -16.02 -14.57 -3.80
N GLY A 28 -16.30 -14.17 -2.55
CA GLY A 28 -16.09 -14.99 -1.36
C GLY A 28 -14.62 -15.10 -0.92
N VAL A 29 -13.85 -14.01 -1.01
CA VAL A 29 -12.42 -14.00 -0.65
C VAL A 29 -12.26 -14.06 0.86
N SER A 30 -11.49 -15.04 1.35
CA SER A 30 -11.11 -15.18 2.77
C SER A 30 -9.59 -15.24 2.90
N LEU A 31 -9.00 -14.36 3.73
CA LEU A 31 -7.56 -14.21 3.86
C LEU A 31 -7.19 -13.71 5.27
N ASP A 32 -6.12 -14.25 5.85
CA ASP A 32 -5.48 -13.75 7.06
C ASP A 32 -4.04 -13.34 6.76
N ILE A 33 -3.69 -12.10 7.13
CA ILE A 33 -2.33 -11.58 7.04
C ILE A 33 -1.86 -11.23 8.45
N ARG A 34 -0.70 -11.76 8.85
CA ARG A 34 -0.10 -11.46 10.15
C ARG A 34 0.84 -10.27 10.04
N ARG A 35 1.08 -9.61 11.17
CA ARG A 35 2.07 -8.53 11.25
C ARG A 35 3.45 -9.02 10.80
N GLY A 36 4.13 -8.23 9.95
CA GLY A 36 5.44 -8.55 9.39
C GLY A 36 5.44 -9.63 8.30
N GLU A 37 4.27 -10.16 7.90
CA GLU A 37 4.19 -11.02 6.72
C GLU A 37 4.32 -10.19 5.43
N ARG A 38 4.98 -10.79 4.44
CA ARG A 38 4.93 -10.32 3.05
C ARG A 38 4.09 -11.29 2.26
N ILE A 39 3.12 -10.76 1.51
CA ILE A 39 2.23 -11.54 0.65
C ILE A 39 2.32 -10.99 -0.75
N CYS A 40 2.35 -11.89 -1.72
CA CYS A 40 2.27 -11.56 -3.13
C CYS A 40 0.90 -11.97 -3.68
N LEU A 41 0.17 -11.01 -4.25
CA LEU A 41 -1.07 -11.25 -4.97
C LEU A 41 -0.74 -11.45 -6.45
N THR A 42 -0.99 -12.66 -6.95
CA THR A 42 -0.70 -13.05 -8.32
C THR A 42 -1.96 -13.55 -9.02
N GLY A 43 -1.96 -13.58 -10.34
CA GLY A 43 -3.08 -14.08 -11.13
C GLY A 43 -3.26 -13.30 -12.43
N PRO A 44 -4.13 -13.75 -13.34
CA PRO A 44 -4.38 -13.10 -14.62
C PRO A 44 -5.01 -11.71 -14.46
N ASN A 45 -4.94 -10.90 -15.51
CA ASN A 45 -5.64 -9.61 -15.55
C ASN A 45 -7.15 -9.84 -15.38
N GLY A 46 -7.79 -8.98 -14.58
CA GLY A 46 -9.22 -9.10 -14.27
C GLY A 46 -9.56 -10.11 -13.16
N SER A 47 -8.58 -10.77 -12.50
CA SER A 47 -8.85 -11.70 -11.39
C SER A 47 -9.18 -11.03 -10.04
N GLY A 48 -9.29 -9.69 -10.00
CA GLY A 48 -9.70 -8.97 -8.78
C GLY A 48 -8.55 -8.49 -7.89
N LYS A 49 -7.26 -8.67 -8.26
CA LYS A 49 -6.10 -8.29 -7.44
C LYS A 49 -6.13 -6.81 -7.02
N SER A 50 -6.29 -5.90 -7.97
CA SER A 50 -6.34 -4.46 -7.68
C SER A 50 -7.60 -4.07 -6.89
N THR A 51 -8.69 -4.82 -7.01
CA THR A 51 -9.87 -4.64 -6.16
C THR A 51 -9.59 -5.10 -4.75
N LEU A 52 -8.94 -6.26 -4.59
CA LEU A 52 -8.55 -6.80 -3.29
C LEU A 52 -7.54 -5.86 -2.59
N SER A 53 -6.56 -5.34 -3.32
CA SER A 53 -5.60 -4.37 -2.76
C SER A 53 -6.29 -3.09 -2.28
N ARG A 54 -7.31 -2.59 -2.99
CA ARG A 54 -8.11 -1.43 -2.57
C ARG A 54 -8.97 -1.71 -1.33
N VAL A 55 -9.53 -2.91 -1.21
CA VAL A 55 -10.25 -3.33 0.03
C VAL A 55 -9.29 -3.38 1.19
N ILE A 56 -8.11 -3.98 1.03
CA ILE A 56 -7.07 -4.08 2.06
C ILE A 56 -6.52 -2.69 2.44
N ALA A 57 -6.36 -1.79 1.47
CA ALA A 57 -5.96 -0.40 1.73
C ALA A 57 -7.06 0.45 2.40
N GLY A 58 -8.26 -0.11 2.59
CA GLY A 58 -9.40 0.60 3.19
C GLY A 58 -9.99 1.70 2.31
N LEU A 59 -9.77 1.65 0.98
CA LEU A 59 -10.25 2.65 0.03
C LEU A 59 -11.64 2.35 -0.52
N VAL A 60 -12.04 1.09 -0.52
CA VAL A 60 -13.39 0.65 -0.89
C VAL A 60 -13.91 -0.30 0.18
N ALA A 61 -15.19 -0.16 0.53
CA ALA A 61 -15.88 -1.11 1.38
C ALA A 61 -16.43 -2.24 0.49
N PRO A 62 -16.42 -3.50 0.93
CA PRO A 62 -17.07 -4.59 0.20
C PRO A 62 -18.58 -4.47 0.26
N ASP A 63 -19.28 -5.27 -0.58
CA ASP A 63 -20.74 -5.38 -0.54
C ASP A 63 -21.20 -6.42 0.48
N GLU A 64 -20.39 -7.49 0.68
CA GLU A 64 -20.67 -8.58 1.63
C GLU A 64 -19.39 -9.05 2.31
N GLY A 65 -19.54 -9.71 3.46
CA GLY A 65 -18.47 -10.35 4.20
C GLY A 65 -18.10 -9.66 5.51
N TYR A 66 -16.88 -9.91 5.99
CA TYR A 66 -16.35 -9.34 7.23
C TYR A 66 -14.90 -8.91 7.00
N VAL A 67 -14.56 -7.69 7.44
CA VAL A 67 -13.22 -7.11 7.21
C VAL A 67 -12.67 -6.48 8.49
N VAL A 68 -11.46 -6.90 8.86
CA VAL A 68 -10.63 -6.26 9.89
C VAL A 68 -9.38 -5.69 9.23
N LEU A 69 -9.08 -4.41 9.45
CA LEU A 69 -7.86 -3.75 8.99
C LEU A 69 -7.15 -3.11 10.19
N SER A 70 -5.85 -3.38 10.34
CA SER A 70 -5.03 -2.90 11.46
C SER A 70 -5.68 -3.11 12.83
N GLY A 71 -6.37 -4.26 13.01
CA GLY A 71 -7.07 -4.62 14.24
C GLY A 71 -8.43 -3.97 14.45
N ASN A 72 -8.91 -3.13 13.53
CA ASN A 72 -10.23 -2.49 13.57
C ASN A 72 -11.22 -3.25 12.68
N VAL A 73 -12.42 -3.56 13.19
CA VAL A 73 -13.51 -4.11 12.38
C VAL A 73 -14.07 -2.99 11.53
N VAL A 74 -13.74 -2.96 10.23
CA VAL A 74 -14.14 -1.88 9.32
C VAL A 74 -15.40 -2.18 8.53
N PHE A 75 -15.75 -3.48 8.41
CA PHE A 75 -16.98 -3.94 7.74
C PHE A 75 -17.49 -5.24 8.36
N ASP A 76 -18.78 -5.33 8.61
CA ASP A 76 -19.49 -6.52 9.09
C ASP A 76 -20.96 -6.55 8.59
N GLU A 77 -21.81 -7.39 9.18
CA GLU A 77 -23.23 -7.52 8.83
C GLU A 77 -24.03 -6.19 8.95
N SER A 78 -23.56 -5.23 9.75
CA SER A 78 -24.16 -3.89 9.88
C SER A 78 -23.68 -2.90 8.82
N GLY A 79 -22.71 -3.31 7.99
CA GLY A 79 -22.15 -2.52 6.90
C GLY A 79 -20.79 -1.89 7.22
N ALA A 80 -20.45 -0.81 6.53
CA ALA A 80 -19.18 -0.13 6.65
C ALA A 80 -19.12 0.82 7.87
N HIS A 81 -18.06 0.72 8.67
CA HIS A 81 -17.81 1.55 9.84
C HIS A 81 -16.83 2.69 9.51
N ALA A 82 -17.34 3.87 9.20
CA ALA A 82 -16.57 4.99 8.66
C ALA A 82 -15.42 5.46 9.59
N ASP A 83 -15.63 5.48 10.90
CA ASP A 83 -14.62 5.91 11.87
C ASP A 83 -13.51 4.86 12.01
N GLU A 84 -13.86 3.58 11.96
CA GLU A 84 -12.92 2.46 11.99
C GLU A 84 -12.07 2.43 10.70
N TYR A 85 -12.68 2.70 9.54
CA TYR A 85 -11.93 2.87 8.29
C TYR A 85 -10.93 4.04 8.37
N ARG A 86 -11.33 5.18 8.95
CA ARG A 86 -10.44 6.33 9.14
C ARG A 86 -9.26 5.97 10.03
N THR A 87 -9.52 5.30 11.14
CA THR A 87 -8.49 4.85 12.09
C THR A 87 -7.53 3.85 11.43
N ALA A 88 -8.07 2.84 10.75
CA ALA A 88 -7.26 1.80 10.10
C ALA A 88 -6.33 2.38 9.01
N ARG A 89 -6.83 3.33 8.21
CA ARG A 89 -6.05 3.97 7.13
C ARG A 89 -4.85 4.78 7.63
N CYS A 90 -4.86 5.28 8.86
CA CYS A 90 -3.68 5.94 9.43
C CYS A 90 -2.46 5.01 9.54
N GLY A 91 -2.67 3.69 9.60
CA GLY A 91 -1.61 2.68 9.68
C GLY A 91 -1.34 1.96 8.35
N ILE A 92 -1.96 2.37 7.24
CA ILE A 92 -1.84 1.70 5.95
C ILE A 92 -1.36 2.69 4.89
N GLY A 93 -0.14 2.47 4.37
CA GLY A 93 0.39 3.15 3.19
C GLY A 93 0.00 2.40 1.91
N ALA A 94 -0.29 3.12 0.83
CA ALA A 94 -0.64 2.49 -0.44
C ALA A 94 0.01 3.18 -1.63
N VAL A 95 0.51 2.38 -2.58
CA VAL A 95 1.00 2.85 -3.89
C VAL A 95 0.27 2.06 -4.96
N PHE A 96 -0.27 2.76 -5.96
CA PHE A 96 -1.04 2.17 -7.06
C PHE A 96 -0.31 2.27 -8.40
N GLN A 97 -0.81 1.54 -9.38
CA GLN A 97 -0.19 1.37 -10.69
C GLN A 97 0.06 2.69 -11.46
N HIS A 98 -0.76 3.71 -11.22
CA HIS A 98 -0.68 5.01 -11.86
C HIS A 98 -0.18 6.07 -10.85
N PRO A 99 1.14 6.31 -10.78
CA PRO A 99 1.70 7.26 -9.81
C PRO A 99 1.24 8.69 -10.03
N GLU A 100 0.93 9.07 -11.28
CA GLU A 100 0.41 10.39 -11.63
C GLU A 100 -0.92 10.72 -10.94
N ASP A 101 -1.74 9.73 -10.63
CA ASP A 101 -3.01 9.90 -9.93
C ASP A 101 -2.83 10.11 -8.41
N GLN A 102 -1.62 9.86 -7.89
CA GLN A 102 -1.30 9.99 -6.47
C GLN A 102 -0.55 11.28 -6.14
N ILE A 103 0.07 11.92 -7.13
CA ILE A 103 0.76 13.20 -6.97
C ILE A 103 -0.27 14.31 -6.80
N VAL A 104 -0.19 15.04 -5.68
CA VAL A 104 -1.17 16.07 -5.28
C VAL A 104 -0.61 17.49 -5.28
N THR A 105 0.73 17.65 -5.33
CA THR A 105 1.38 18.96 -5.29
C THR A 105 2.33 19.16 -6.49
N THR A 106 2.83 20.38 -6.64
CA THR A 106 3.81 20.77 -7.67
C THR A 106 5.23 20.91 -7.13
N VAL A 107 5.47 20.51 -5.89
CA VAL A 107 6.79 20.45 -5.27
C VAL A 107 6.96 19.07 -4.62
N THR A 108 8.03 18.37 -4.99
CA THR A 108 8.29 17.01 -4.50
C THR A 108 8.30 16.91 -2.97
N GLU A 109 8.94 17.86 -2.30
CA GLU A 109 8.98 17.89 -0.83
C GLU A 109 7.59 17.98 -0.21
N ASP A 110 6.75 18.86 -0.74
CA ASP A 110 5.38 19.06 -0.26
C ASP A 110 4.51 17.83 -0.55
N ASP A 111 4.77 17.13 -1.67
CA ASP A 111 4.06 15.91 -2.02
C ASP A 111 4.38 14.76 -1.05
N VAL A 112 5.66 14.59 -0.72
CA VAL A 112 6.12 13.60 0.27
C VAL A 112 5.66 13.97 1.70
N ALA A 113 5.54 15.27 2.02
CA ALA A 113 5.04 15.76 3.31
C ALA A 113 3.54 15.51 3.50
N PHE A 114 2.76 15.42 2.42
CA PHE A 114 1.30 15.40 2.45
C PHE A 114 0.72 14.31 3.37
N GLY A 115 1.26 13.09 3.31
CA GLY A 115 0.85 11.99 4.19
C GLY A 115 1.14 12.26 5.66
N PRO A 116 2.39 12.51 6.05
CA PRO A 116 2.78 12.85 7.43
C PRO A 116 2.02 14.05 8.03
N GLU A 117 1.77 15.11 7.25
CA GLU A 117 0.99 16.27 7.69
C GLU A 117 -0.45 15.88 8.02
N ASN A 118 -1.10 15.06 7.19
CA ASN A 118 -2.45 14.57 7.46
C ASN A 118 -2.52 13.62 8.67
N LEU A 119 -1.40 12.99 9.03
CA LEU A 119 -1.26 12.20 10.26
C LEU A 119 -0.92 13.05 11.49
N ALA A 120 -0.83 14.39 11.33
CA ALA A 120 -0.47 15.34 12.38
C ALA A 120 0.88 15.04 13.06
N ILE A 121 1.86 14.55 12.26
CA ILE A 121 3.23 14.36 12.71
C ILE A 121 3.89 15.72 12.99
N GLU A 122 4.74 15.81 14.00
CA GLU A 122 5.46 17.03 14.34
C GLU A 122 6.36 17.50 13.20
N HIS A 123 6.39 18.82 12.96
CA HIS A 123 7.06 19.42 11.80
C HIS A 123 8.54 19.04 11.66
N ASP A 124 9.28 19.02 12.78
CA ASP A 124 10.72 18.68 12.77
C ASP A 124 10.91 17.20 12.35
N GLU A 125 10.02 16.32 12.74
CA GLU A 125 10.03 14.91 12.34
C GLU A 125 9.67 14.74 10.86
N ILE A 126 8.71 15.50 10.34
CA ILE A 126 8.34 15.47 8.92
C ILE A 126 9.57 15.72 8.04
N GLY A 127 10.38 16.73 8.35
CA GLY A 127 11.60 17.06 7.59
C GLY A 127 12.61 15.92 7.55
N LEU A 128 12.76 15.16 8.66
CA LEU A 128 13.61 13.98 8.73
C LEU A 128 13.05 12.82 7.90
N ARG A 129 11.75 12.57 7.99
CA ARG A 129 11.07 11.52 7.22
C ARG A 129 11.14 11.78 5.72
N ILE A 130 10.91 13.01 5.27
CA ILE A 130 11.04 13.41 3.86
C ILE A 130 12.45 13.12 3.37
N SER A 131 13.47 13.59 4.11
CA SER A 131 14.87 13.43 3.71
C SER A 131 15.23 11.95 3.58
N GLY A 132 14.90 11.13 4.58
CA GLY A 132 15.15 9.69 4.56
C GLY A 132 14.40 8.95 3.47
N SER A 133 13.15 9.35 3.20
CA SER A 133 12.31 8.71 2.17
C SER A 133 12.77 9.03 0.76
N LEU A 134 13.15 10.29 0.48
CA LEU A 134 13.72 10.69 -0.80
C LEU A 134 15.07 10.04 -1.06
N ASP A 135 15.92 9.93 -0.03
CA ASP A 135 17.22 9.25 -0.12
C ASP A 135 17.03 7.75 -0.45
N ALA A 136 16.10 7.08 0.23
CA ALA A 136 15.82 5.65 0.02
C ALA A 136 15.41 5.30 -1.41
N VAL A 137 14.81 6.24 -2.14
CA VAL A 137 14.36 6.04 -3.54
C VAL A 137 15.22 6.80 -4.57
N ASP A 138 16.39 7.33 -4.17
CA ASP A 138 17.30 8.08 -5.04
C ASP A 138 16.65 9.30 -5.72
N MET A 139 15.91 10.10 -4.93
CA MET A 139 15.20 11.29 -5.40
C MET A 139 15.56 12.58 -4.63
N SER A 140 16.63 12.55 -3.80
CA SER A 140 17.05 13.69 -2.98
C SER A 140 17.35 14.95 -3.79
N ASP A 141 17.97 14.82 -4.97
CA ASP A 141 18.29 15.93 -5.87
C ASP A 141 17.04 16.60 -6.50
N TYR A 142 15.91 15.92 -6.43
CA TYR A 142 14.64 16.40 -7.01
C TYR A 142 13.69 17.01 -5.97
N ARG A 143 14.15 17.22 -4.75
CA ARG A 143 13.36 17.69 -3.61
C ARG A 143 12.51 18.93 -3.91
N ALA A 144 13.09 19.93 -4.60
CA ALA A 144 12.42 21.19 -4.97
C ALA A 144 11.83 21.18 -6.38
N SER A 145 11.82 20.04 -7.06
CA SER A 145 11.36 19.94 -8.45
C SER A 145 9.85 19.69 -8.52
N ASP A 146 9.25 19.96 -9.68
CA ASP A 146 7.83 19.71 -9.95
C ASP A 146 7.63 18.24 -10.35
N PRO A 147 7.00 17.40 -9.51
CA PRO A 147 6.82 15.99 -9.81
C PRO A 147 5.88 15.73 -11.00
N THR A 148 4.96 16.64 -11.29
CA THR A 148 4.04 16.48 -12.42
C THR A 148 4.74 16.54 -13.79
N ARG A 149 5.98 17.04 -13.83
CA ARG A 149 6.81 17.19 -15.04
C ARG A 149 7.90 16.12 -15.16
N MET A 150 7.90 15.14 -14.26
CA MET A 150 8.89 14.08 -14.24
C MET A 150 8.50 12.89 -15.11
N SER A 151 9.45 11.99 -15.36
CA SER A 151 9.16 10.70 -16.00
C SER A 151 8.30 9.81 -15.09
N GLY A 152 7.54 8.87 -15.68
CA GLY A 152 6.72 7.93 -14.90
C GLY A 152 7.51 7.16 -13.84
N GLY A 153 8.76 6.76 -14.15
CA GLY A 153 9.63 6.11 -13.16
C GLY A 153 10.04 7.03 -12.01
N GLN A 154 10.26 8.32 -12.25
CA GLN A 154 10.53 9.30 -11.19
C GLN A 154 9.27 9.56 -10.35
N GLN A 155 8.11 9.70 -10.99
CA GLN A 155 6.82 9.85 -10.29
C GLN A 155 6.53 8.64 -9.40
N GLN A 156 6.82 7.42 -9.89
CA GLN A 156 6.69 6.20 -9.11
C GLN A 156 7.57 6.21 -7.86
N ARG A 157 8.83 6.64 -7.99
CA ARG A 157 9.75 6.78 -6.85
C ARG A 157 9.24 7.81 -5.84
N ILE A 158 8.67 8.94 -6.29
CA ILE A 158 8.09 9.95 -5.40
C ILE A 158 6.85 9.42 -4.68
N ALA A 159 5.94 8.73 -5.37
CA ALA A 159 4.79 8.08 -4.73
C ALA A 159 5.22 7.08 -3.64
N ILE A 160 6.28 6.30 -3.92
CA ILE A 160 6.88 5.40 -2.91
C ILE A 160 7.49 6.21 -1.76
N ALA A 161 8.21 7.31 -2.02
CA ALA A 161 8.77 8.16 -0.96
C ALA A 161 7.68 8.72 -0.04
N GLY A 162 6.56 9.20 -0.61
CA GLY A 162 5.40 9.67 0.16
C GLY A 162 4.82 8.58 1.08
N MET A 163 4.71 7.36 0.57
CA MET A 163 4.29 6.21 1.37
C MET A 163 5.31 5.88 2.49
N LEU A 164 6.60 5.90 2.20
CA LEU A 164 7.66 5.63 3.19
C LEU A 164 7.65 6.67 4.32
N ALA A 165 7.42 7.94 4.00
CA ALA A 165 7.37 9.03 4.96
C ALA A 165 6.24 8.89 5.98
N MET A 166 5.17 8.16 5.65
CA MET A 166 4.08 7.85 6.59
C MET A 166 4.49 6.87 7.69
N ASP A 167 5.54 6.06 7.48
CA ASP A 167 6.03 5.02 8.43
C ASP A 167 4.90 4.08 8.89
N SER A 168 4.16 3.55 7.94
CA SER A 168 2.96 2.75 8.16
C SER A 168 3.28 1.31 8.56
N ASP A 169 2.43 0.69 9.39
CA ASP A 169 2.52 -0.73 9.79
C ASP A 169 2.26 -1.71 8.63
N VAL A 170 1.46 -1.27 7.66
CA VAL A 170 1.03 -2.07 6.49
C VAL A 170 1.27 -1.28 5.22
N LEU A 171 1.85 -1.91 4.22
CA LEU A 171 2.07 -1.36 2.89
C LEU A 171 1.33 -2.19 1.85
N VAL A 172 0.53 -1.51 1.02
CA VAL A 172 -0.18 -2.11 -0.11
C VAL A 172 0.38 -1.52 -1.40
N LEU A 173 0.98 -2.35 -2.23
CA LEU A 173 1.73 -1.93 -3.41
C LEU A 173 1.15 -2.65 -4.64
N ASP A 174 0.51 -1.90 -5.53
CA ASP A 174 -0.07 -2.43 -6.78
C ASP A 174 0.86 -2.09 -7.95
N GLU A 175 1.64 -3.08 -8.39
CA GLU A 175 2.67 -2.99 -9.44
C GLU A 175 3.68 -1.83 -9.23
N PRO A 176 4.30 -1.70 -8.04
CA PRO A 176 5.10 -0.53 -7.68
C PRO A 176 6.36 -0.35 -8.52
N THR A 177 6.75 -1.35 -9.28
CA THR A 177 7.99 -1.35 -10.08
C THR A 177 7.74 -1.36 -11.59
N ALA A 178 6.47 -1.31 -12.03
CA ALA A 178 6.10 -1.43 -13.46
C ALA A 178 6.73 -0.34 -14.35
N MET A 179 6.92 0.87 -13.82
CA MET A 179 7.50 2.01 -14.54
C MET A 179 9.03 2.13 -14.39
N LEU A 180 9.66 1.24 -13.62
CA LEU A 180 11.08 1.32 -13.28
C LEU A 180 11.93 0.45 -14.21
N ASP A 181 13.16 0.91 -14.45
CA ASP A 181 14.20 0.11 -15.06
C ASP A 181 14.67 -1.03 -14.12
N PRO A 182 15.45 -2.00 -14.59
CA PRO A 182 15.87 -3.13 -13.77
C PRO A 182 16.64 -2.73 -12.49
N GLN A 183 17.46 -1.68 -12.56
CA GLN A 183 18.21 -1.19 -11.39
C GLN A 183 17.26 -0.55 -10.38
N GLY A 184 16.38 0.34 -10.84
CA GLY A 184 15.37 0.99 -9.98
C GLY A 184 14.43 -0.01 -9.31
N ARG A 185 14.07 -1.09 -10.02
CA ARG A 185 13.29 -2.19 -9.44
C ARG A 185 14.06 -2.85 -8.29
N ALA A 186 15.34 -3.22 -8.51
CA ALA A 186 16.17 -3.85 -7.49
C ALA A 186 16.34 -2.94 -6.26
N ASP A 187 16.48 -1.62 -6.46
CA ASP A 187 16.61 -0.65 -5.38
C ASP A 187 15.32 -0.58 -4.53
N ILE A 188 14.15 -0.51 -5.16
CA ILE A 188 12.88 -0.51 -4.44
C ILE A 188 12.64 -1.84 -3.71
N MET A 189 12.92 -2.98 -4.33
CA MET A 189 12.78 -4.27 -3.67
C MET A 189 13.65 -4.36 -2.41
N ARG A 190 14.90 -3.86 -2.46
CA ARG A 190 15.78 -3.78 -1.28
C ARG A 190 15.17 -2.91 -0.16
N VAL A 191 14.58 -1.76 -0.50
CA VAL A 191 13.88 -0.93 0.48
C VAL A 191 12.72 -1.69 1.14
N LEU A 192 11.94 -2.44 0.34
CA LEU A 192 10.85 -3.26 0.87
C LEU A 192 11.36 -4.39 1.78
N ASP A 193 12.50 -5.00 1.46
CA ASP A 193 13.14 -6.01 2.30
C ASP A 193 13.55 -5.42 3.66
N GLU A 194 14.18 -4.24 3.67
CA GLU A 194 14.57 -3.54 4.89
C GLU A 194 13.35 -3.18 5.77
N LEU A 195 12.24 -2.79 5.16
CA LEU A 195 11.00 -2.49 5.89
C LEU A 195 10.38 -3.75 6.49
N GLN A 196 10.38 -4.85 5.75
CA GLN A 196 9.91 -6.14 6.26
C GLN A 196 10.75 -6.61 7.44
N ASP A 197 12.07 -6.47 7.38
CA ASP A 197 12.98 -6.81 8.47
C ASP A 197 12.73 -5.98 9.74
N ARG A 198 12.19 -4.77 9.60
CA ARG A 198 11.72 -3.92 10.71
C ARG A 198 10.34 -4.29 11.22
N GLY A 199 9.64 -5.24 10.57
CA GLY A 199 8.33 -5.74 10.96
C GLY A 199 7.15 -5.14 10.23
N THR A 200 7.37 -4.36 9.16
CA THR A 200 6.31 -3.85 8.29
C THR A 200 5.65 -5.00 7.53
N THR A 201 4.33 -4.99 7.47
CA THR A 201 3.53 -5.97 6.70
C THR A 201 3.42 -5.48 5.27
N ILE A 202 3.71 -6.33 4.29
CA ILE A 202 3.75 -5.93 2.88
C ILE A 202 2.77 -6.77 2.06
N ILE A 203 1.91 -6.11 1.31
CA ILE A 203 1.03 -6.71 0.31
C ILE A 203 1.46 -6.21 -1.06
N LEU A 204 2.02 -7.07 -1.88
CA LEU A 204 2.56 -6.77 -3.18
C LEU A 204 1.70 -7.41 -4.28
N VAL A 205 1.15 -6.61 -5.18
CA VAL A 205 0.57 -7.10 -6.43
C VAL A 205 1.64 -6.97 -7.51
N THR A 206 2.02 -8.07 -8.12
CA THR A 206 3.03 -8.07 -9.18
C THR A 206 2.81 -9.18 -10.20
N HIS A 207 3.31 -8.94 -11.41
CA HIS A 207 3.41 -9.94 -12.49
C HIS A 207 4.87 -10.36 -12.75
N HIS A 208 5.83 -9.80 -12.00
CA HIS A 208 7.26 -10.10 -12.19
C HIS A 208 7.69 -11.34 -11.39
N ALA A 209 8.21 -12.35 -12.10
CA ALA A 209 8.64 -13.61 -11.49
C ALA A 209 9.74 -13.41 -10.43
N ASP A 210 10.66 -12.48 -10.66
CA ASP A 210 11.78 -12.19 -9.76
C ASP A 210 11.31 -11.63 -8.40
N GLU A 211 10.17 -10.93 -8.38
CA GLU A 211 9.54 -10.42 -7.16
C GLU A 211 8.81 -11.52 -6.39
N LEU A 212 8.41 -12.60 -7.09
CA LEU A 212 7.71 -13.76 -6.50
C LEU A 212 8.66 -14.73 -5.79
N GLU A 213 9.90 -14.87 -6.24
CA GLU A 213 10.86 -15.83 -5.67
C GLU A 213 11.29 -15.46 -4.24
N GLN A 214 11.13 -14.18 -3.83
CA GLN A 214 11.44 -13.70 -2.50
C GLN A 214 10.27 -13.89 -1.51
N ASP A 215 9.07 -14.30 -1.95
CA ASP A 215 7.86 -14.32 -1.15
C ASP A 215 7.54 -15.67 -0.52
N ARG A 216 7.10 -15.61 0.75
CA ARG A 216 6.76 -16.79 1.55
C ARG A 216 5.31 -17.28 1.37
N LYS A 217 4.42 -16.51 0.74
CA LYS A 217 3.03 -16.92 0.43
C LYS A 217 2.55 -16.23 -0.84
N SER A 218 2.26 -17.02 -1.88
CA SER A 218 1.50 -16.56 -3.05
C SER A 218 0.02 -16.87 -2.82
N VAL A 219 -0.84 -15.87 -3.01
CA VAL A 219 -2.29 -16.03 -3.04
C VAL A 219 -2.72 -15.84 -4.49
N VAL A 220 -3.26 -16.90 -5.10
CA VAL A 220 -3.71 -16.92 -6.50
C VAL A 220 -5.19 -16.59 -6.57
#